data_01fcfdaf14420c4adbc6e8477a1795bd
#
_entry.id   01fcfdaf14420c4adbc6e8477a1795bd
#
_cell.length_a   1.000
_cell.length_b   1.000
_cell.length_c   1.000
_cell.angle_alpha   90.00
_cell.angle_beta   90.00
_cell.angle_gamma   90.00
#
_symmetry.space_group_name_H-M   'P 1'
#
loop_
_entity.id
_entity.type
_entity.pdbx_description
1 polymer ?
#
loop_
_entity_poly.entity_id
_entity_poly.type
_entity_poly.pdbx_seq_one_letter_code
_entity_poly.pdbx_strand_id
1 'polypeptide(L)'
;MDIHVVQPGDTMYRLAQQYGVPMERLLQDNQLEQPAQLVVGQTIVVQYPELTHTVRAGDSLYSIAQMHNTTAVQLLRNNPALQGRDLIYPGQHIVVKYASRPRGPLTVNAYAYPYIDPGLLRATLPYLSQLTPFTYRFDEEDLIPLRDESLVNAALQSRVAPILHLSNLDEDERFSAQLAHELLEDEEDQRELIQAILRTVDRRGYQGVDVDFEYVLAEDAGRYASFLARLRQGLAPRGLPLIAALAPKTSADQPGRLYEGIDYRLISQAVDFALLMTYEWGNAASPPMAVAPLPQVRRVVEYALTEFHPEQLYLGIPNYGYDWPLPFREGSRARSLSNVGAVRLAWERHAAIRYDDQAQAPWFRYVDGRGTEHEVWFEDARSIQAKLNLAFDYSLY
;
A
#
# COMPACT_ATOMS: atom_id res chain seq x y z
N MET A 1 12.68 9.40 15.71
CA MET A 1 12.95 8.75 14.43
C MET A 1 13.50 9.78 13.48
N ASP A 2 14.63 9.49 12.84
CA ASP A 2 15.24 10.32 11.82
C ASP A 2 15.36 9.52 10.51
N ILE A 3 15.40 10.22 9.40
CA ILE A 3 15.68 9.62 8.08
C ILE A 3 17.00 10.19 7.62
N HIS A 4 18.06 9.37 7.64
CA HIS A 4 19.37 9.73 7.14
C HIS A 4 19.45 9.47 5.65
N VAL A 5 20.02 10.41 4.90
CA VAL A 5 20.33 10.27 3.46
C VAL A 5 21.81 9.99 3.33
N VAL A 6 22.16 8.82 2.84
CA VAL A 6 23.54 8.34 2.70
C VAL A 6 24.38 9.30 1.85
N GLN A 7 25.51 9.75 2.41
CA GLN A 7 26.48 10.61 1.76
C GLN A 7 27.72 9.83 1.32
N PRO A 8 28.54 10.36 0.39
CA PRO A 8 29.81 9.75 0.05
C PRO A 8 30.71 9.56 1.27
N GLY A 9 31.17 8.32 1.48
CA GLY A 9 32.00 7.93 2.62
C GLY A 9 31.24 7.49 3.87
N ASP A 10 29.90 7.47 3.85
CA ASP A 10 29.12 6.89 4.94
C ASP A 10 29.30 5.37 4.99
N THR A 11 29.28 4.86 6.21
CA THR A 11 29.22 3.43 6.49
C THR A 11 28.23 3.19 7.64
N MET A 12 27.65 2.00 7.70
CA MET A 12 26.72 1.67 8.81
C MET A 12 27.39 1.86 10.18
N TYR A 13 28.69 1.59 10.28
CA TYR A 13 29.46 1.82 11.51
C TYR A 13 29.51 3.31 11.89
N ARG A 14 29.82 4.21 10.93
CA ARG A 14 29.85 5.66 11.18
C ARG A 14 28.47 6.21 11.53
N LEU A 15 27.43 5.75 10.83
CA LEU A 15 26.05 6.15 11.10
C LEU A 15 25.62 5.69 12.52
N ALA A 16 25.95 4.45 12.89
CA ALA A 16 25.68 3.96 14.24
C ALA A 16 26.34 4.85 15.34
N GLN A 17 27.60 5.24 15.11
CA GLN A 17 28.30 6.17 16.04
C GLN A 17 27.68 7.56 16.03
N GLN A 18 27.37 8.12 14.85
CA GLN A 18 26.80 9.46 14.70
C GLN A 18 25.46 9.60 15.42
N TYR A 19 24.61 8.59 15.34
CA TYR A 19 23.26 8.59 15.91
C TYR A 19 23.21 7.96 17.32
N GLY A 20 24.29 7.39 17.80
CA GLY A 20 24.35 6.75 19.12
C GLY A 20 23.46 5.49 19.23
N VAL A 21 23.27 4.77 18.13
CA VAL A 21 22.49 3.52 18.08
C VAL A 21 23.38 2.33 17.72
N PRO A 22 23.12 1.12 18.25
CA PRO A 22 23.88 -0.06 17.86
C PRO A 22 23.79 -0.33 16.35
N MET A 23 24.93 -0.64 15.69
CA MET A 23 24.96 -0.93 14.27
C MET A 23 24.04 -2.10 13.89
N GLU A 24 24.03 -3.16 14.72
CA GLU A 24 23.12 -4.30 14.52
C GLU A 24 21.65 -3.85 14.50
N ARG A 25 21.26 -2.94 15.39
CA ARG A 25 19.91 -2.39 15.44
C ARG A 25 19.59 -1.60 14.18
N LEU A 26 20.51 -0.76 13.72
CA LEU A 26 20.36 0.02 12.51
C LEU A 26 20.17 -0.87 11.27
N LEU A 27 20.92 -1.99 11.19
CA LEU A 27 20.73 -3.00 10.14
C LEU A 27 19.35 -3.67 10.22
N GLN A 28 18.94 -4.08 11.42
CA GLN A 28 17.66 -4.76 11.66
C GLN A 28 16.46 -3.87 11.32
N ASP A 29 16.47 -2.60 11.73
CA ASP A 29 15.39 -1.66 11.48
C ASP A 29 15.23 -1.32 10.00
N ASN A 30 16.31 -1.40 9.22
CA ASN A 30 16.31 -1.17 7.79
C ASN A 30 16.31 -2.46 6.95
N GLN A 31 16.23 -3.63 7.58
CA GLN A 31 16.25 -4.95 6.94
C GLN A 31 17.43 -5.13 5.96
N LEU A 32 18.60 -4.62 6.35
CA LEU A 32 19.83 -4.74 5.55
C LEU A 32 20.62 -5.98 5.96
N GLU A 33 20.88 -6.86 5.00
CA GLU A 33 21.62 -8.10 5.24
C GLU A 33 23.14 -7.85 5.38
N GLN A 34 23.66 -6.83 4.66
CA GLN A 34 25.08 -6.53 4.62
C GLN A 34 25.33 -5.03 4.82
N PRO A 35 26.23 -4.66 5.77
CA PRO A 35 26.51 -3.26 6.09
C PRO A 35 27.29 -2.50 4.98
N ALA A 36 27.87 -3.22 4.02
CA ALA A 36 28.72 -2.64 2.97
C ALA A 36 27.94 -2.17 1.71
N GLN A 37 26.65 -2.44 1.63
CA GLN A 37 25.84 -2.15 0.42
C GLN A 37 25.05 -0.85 0.54
N LEU A 38 25.70 0.25 0.96
CA LEU A 38 25.07 1.56 0.97
C LEU A 38 25.23 2.25 -0.38
N VAL A 39 24.15 2.91 -0.82
CA VAL A 39 24.11 3.71 -2.04
C VAL A 39 24.01 5.18 -1.65
N VAL A 40 24.81 6.05 -2.26
CA VAL A 40 24.67 7.50 -2.05
C VAL A 40 23.25 7.95 -2.41
N GLY A 41 22.60 8.67 -1.50
CA GLY A 41 21.22 9.10 -1.64
C GLY A 41 20.16 8.09 -1.16
N GLN A 42 20.54 6.85 -0.80
CA GLN A 42 19.67 5.89 -0.12
C GLN A 42 19.24 6.46 1.24
N THR A 43 18.01 6.15 1.66
CA THR A 43 17.52 6.50 2.99
C THR A 43 17.79 5.38 4.00
N ILE A 44 18.21 5.76 5.21
CA ILE A 44 18.35 4.90 6.38
C ILE A 44 17.44 5.46 7.48
N VAL A 45 16.49 4.66 7.93
CA VAL A 45 15.61 5.01 9.05
C VAL A 45 16.37 4.75 10.35
N VAL A 46 16.47 5.78 11.19
CA VAL A 46 17.13 5.73 12.50
C VAL A 46 16.08 5.82 13.58
N GLN A 47 15.93 4.77 14.36
CA GLN A 47 15.03 4.71 15.50
C GLN A 47 15.83 4.65 16.80
N TYR A 48 15.31 5.30 17.85
CA TYR A 48 15.98 5.40 19.15
C TYR A 48 15.23 4.55 20.18
N PRO A 49 15.73 3.34 20.54
CA PRO A 49 15.13 2.54 21.60
C PRO A 49 15.16 3.29 22.93
N GLU A 50 13.98 3.47 23.54
CA GLU A 50 13.85 4.06 24.88
C GLU A 50 13.83 2.97 25.96
N LEU A 51 13.18 1.85 25.65
CA LEU A 51 13.08 0.70 26.54
C LEU A 51 13.34 -0.59 25.77
N THR A 52 14.27 -1.39 26.30
CA THR A 52 14.63 -2.71 25.74
C THR A 52 14.55 -3.77 26.83
N HIS A 53 14.01 -4.93 26.50
CA HIS A 53 13.97 -6.11 27.37
C HIS A 53 15.00 -7.15 26.89
N THR A 54 15.82 -7.66 27.82
CA THR A 54 16.69 -8.82 27.53
C THR A 54 15.92 -10.10 27.87
N VAL A 55 15.70 -10.93 26.86
CA VAL A 55 14.94 -12.19 27.00
C VAL A 55 15.61 -13.13 27.99
N ARG A 56 14.84 -13.66 28.92
CA ARG A 56 15.24 -14.67 29.91
C ARG A 56 14.63 -16.03 29.58
N ALA A 57 15.15 -17.07 30.16
CA ALA A 57 14.57 -18.42 30.02
C ALA A 57 13.12 -18.41 30.57
N GLY A 58 12.18 -18.90 29.74
CA GLY A 58 10.75 -18.90 30.06
C GLY A 58 9.97 -17.67 29.57
N ASP A 59 10.65 -16.64 29.04
CA ASP A 59 9.96 -15.50 28.43
C ASP A 59 9.30 -15.88 27.09
N SER A 60 8.18 -15.22 26.83
CA SER A 60 7.49 -15.19 25.54
C SER A 60 7.17 -13.74 25.17
N LEU A 61 6.90 -13.44 23.90
CA LEU A 61 6.45 -12.08 23.53
C LEU A 61 5.20 -11.67 24.31
N TYR A 62 4.31 -12.62 24.63
CA TYR A 62 3.11 -12.34 25.43
C TYR A 62 3.47 -11.94 26.87
N SER A 63 4.35 -12.71 27.57
CA SER A 63 4.74 -12.40 28.94
C SER A 63 5.53 -11.07 29.02
N ILE A 64 6.41 -10.81 28.05
CA ILE A 64 7.13 -9.53 27.94
C ILE A 64 6.15 -8.36 27.71
N ALA A 65 5.17 -8.54 26.82
CA ALA A 65 4.15 -7.53 26.56
C ALA A 65 3.34 -7.20 27.81
N GLN A 66 2.89 -8.21 28.57
CA GLN A 66 2.20 -7.99 29.86
C GLN A 66 3.08 -7.26 30.87
N MET A 67 4.34 -7.68 31.04
CA MET A 67 5.28 -7.07 31.97
C MET A 67 5.48 -5.56 31.69
N HIS A 68 5.43 -5.16 30.43
CA HIS A 68 5.69 -3.78 29.99
C HIS A 68 4.43 -3.01 29.58
N ASN A 69 3.23 -3.49 29.89
CA ASN A 69 1.94 -2.86 29.53
C ASN A 69 1.82 -2.52 28.04
N THR A 70 2.22 -3.44 27.16
CA THR A 70 2.12 -3.33 25.72
C THR A 70 1.46 -4.58 25.12
N THR A 71 1.49 -4.75 23.81
CA THR A 71 0.93 -5.92 23.11
C THR A 71 2.04 -6.69 22.39
N ALA A 72 1.84 -8.01 22.18
CA ALA A 72 2.76 -8.81 21.36
C ALA A 72 2.88 -8.26 19.93
N VAL A 73 1.79 -7.74 19.35
CA VAL A 73 1.80 -7.09 18.04
C VAL A 73 2.69 -5.85 18.05
N GLN A 74 2.62 -5.02 19.11
CA GLN A 74 3.50 -3.86 19.21
C GLN A 74 4.98 -4.27 19.36
N LEU A 75 5.26 -5.36 20.07
CA LEU A 75 6.63 -5.90 20.13
C LEU A 75 7.10 -6.39 18.75
N LEU A 76 6.24 -7.05 17.97
CA LEU A 76 6.57 -7.43 16.59
C LEU A 76 6.84 -6.22 15.70
N ARG A 77 6.02 -5.15 15.79
CA ARG A 77 6.23 -3.88 15.07
C ARG A 77 7.57 -3.23 15.44
N ASN A 78 7.94 -3.26 16.70
CA ASN A 78 9.19 -2.68 17.17
C ASN A 78 10.43 -3.52 16.84
N ASN A 79 10.25 -4.77 16.40
CA ASN A 79 11.35 -5.71 16.16
C ASN A 79 11.18 -6.42 14.81
N PRO A 80 11.37 -5.72 13.67
CA PRO A 80 11.17 -6.25 12.33
C PRO A 80 12.03 -7.48 12.03
N ALA A 81 13.19 -7.64 12.69
CA ALA A 81 14.04 -8.82 12.59
C ALA A 81 13.35 -10.12 13.03
N LEU A 82 12.26 -10.05 13.81
CA LEU A 82 11.43 -11.21 14.16
C LEU A 82 10.60 -11.71 12.96
N GLN A 83 10.45 -10.92 11.91
CA GLN A 83 9.71 -11.28 10.70
C GLN A 83 8.28 -11.81 11.00
N GLY A 84 7.58 -11.16 11.95
CA GLY A 84 6.25 -11.56 12.42
C GLY A 84 6.18 -12.89 13.19
N ARG A 85 7.31 -13.43 13.62
CA ARG A 85 7.39 -14.67 14.43
C ARG A 85 7.41 -14.32 15.91
N ASP A 86 6.81 -15.16 16.71
CA ASP A 86 6.80 -15.06 18.18
C ASP A 86 7.98 -15.80 18.85
N LEU A 87 8.88 -16.41 18.05
CA LEU A 87 10.05 -17.14 18.51
C LEU A 87 11.16 -16.21 18.95
N ILE A 88 11.51 -16.26 20.21
CA ILE A 88 12.60 -15.50 20.84
C ILE A 88 13.51 -16.42 21.67
N TYR A 89 14.75 -15.97 21.90
CA TYR A 89 15.76 -16.77 22.57
C TYR A 89 16.35 -16.02 23.78
N PRO A 90 16.75 -16.72 24.86
CA PRO A 90 17.45 -16.11 26.00
C PRO A 90 18.69 -15.33 25.54
N GLY A 91 18.84 -14.11 26.07
CA GLY A 91 19.90 -13.17 25.72
C GLY A 91 19.54 -12.23 24.55
N GLN A 92 18.49 -12.48 23.80
CA GLN A 92 18.02 -11.59 22.73
C GLN A 92 17.50 -10.27 23.30
N HIS A 93 17.77 -9.15 22.59
CA HIS A 93 17.26 -7.83 22.96
C HIS A 93 16.00 -7.50 22.17
N ILE A 94 14.89 -7.29 22.89
CA ILE A 94 13.59 -6.92 22.32
C ILE A 94 13.31 -5.44 22.64
N VAL A 95 13.16 -4.61 21.61
CA VAL A 95 12.74 -3.22 21.79
C VAL A 95 11.27 -3.19 22.19
N VAL A 96 11.01 -2.68 23.37
CA VAL A 96 9.65 -2.52 23.92
C VAL A 96 9.06 -1.18 23.48
N LYS A 97 9.88 -0.13 23.47
CA LYS A 97 9.44 1.23 23.17
C LYS A 97 10.55 2.03 22.50
N TYR A 98 10.19 2.82 21.53
CA TYR A 98 11.03 3.85 20.92
C TYR A 98 10.76 5.24 21.52
N ALA A 99 11.73 6.13 21.48
CA ALA A 99 11.63 7.52 21.95
C ALA A 99 10.74 8.42 21.06
N SER A 100 10.11 7.85 20.01
CA SER A 100 9.22 8.58 19.11
C SER A 100 7.83 8.79 19.73
N ARG A 101 7.23 9.95 19.48
CA ARG A 101 5.82 10.20 19.80
C ARG A 101 4.96 9.87 18.58
N PRO A 102 4.00 8.93 18.68
CA PRO A 102 3.04 8.67 17.62
C PRO A 102 2.24 9.95 17.31
N ARG A 103 1.97 10.23 16.03
CA ARG A 103 1.10 11.35 15.62
C ARG A 103 -0.40 11.04 15.80
N GLY A 104 -0.77 9.77 15.85
CA GLY A 104 -2.14 9.30 16.02
C GLY A 104 -2.30 7.87 15.54
N PRO A 105 -3.52 7.29 15.66
CA PRO A 105 -3.86 6.04 15.01
C PRO A 105 -3.87 6.22 13.49
N LEU A 106 -3.59 5.16 12.77
CA LEU A 106 -3.64 5.09 11.31
C LEU A 106 -4.18 3.73 10.91
N THR A 107 -5.18 3.69 10.04
CA THR A 107 -5.63 2.45 9.40
C THR A 107 -4.76 2.19 8.18
N VAL A 108 -4.17 1.02 8.13
CA VAL A 108 -3.28 0.60 7.03
C VAL A 108 -3.89 -0.59 6.33
N ASN A 109 -4.28 -0.42 5.06
CA ASN A 109 -4.69 -1.48 4.16
C ASN A 109 -3.54 -1.83 3.20
N ALA A 110 -3.37 -3.11 2.89
CA ALA A 110 -2.45 -3.55 1.85
C ALA A 110 -3.12 -4.54 0.91
N TYR A 111 -2.90 -4.34 -0.40
CA TYR A 111 -3.29 -5.31 -1.42
C TYR A 111 -2.22 -6.38 -1.55
N ALA A 112 -2.64 -7.63 -1.68
CA ALA A 112 -1.73 -8.76 -1.85
C ALA A 112 -2.26 -9.76 -2.88
N TYR A 113 -1.39 -10.19 -3.78
CA TYR A 113 -1.71 -11.31 -4.67
C TYR A 113 -1.71 -12.64 -3.92
N PRO A 114 -2.57 -13.62 -4.31
CA PRO A 114 -2.64 -14.93 -3.66
C PRO A 114 -1.32 -15.71 -3.63
N TYR A 115 -0.38 -15.37 -4.53
CA TYR A 115 0.95 -15.98 -4.65
C TYR A 115 2.06 -15.23 -3.90
N ILE A 116 1.71 -14.27 -3.03
CA ILE A 116 2.70 -13.55 -2.19
C ILE A 116 3.55 -14.53 -1.39
N ASP A 117 4.85 -14.23 -1.23
CA ASP A 117 5.72 -15.02 -0.36
C ASP A 117 5.17 -15.08 1.08
N PRO A 118 4.97 -16.28 1.66
CA PRO A 118 4.38 -16.41 2.99
C PRO A 118 5.23 -15.78 4.11
N GLY A 119 6.56 -15.69 3.91
CA GLY A 119 7.47 -15.03 4.85
C GLY A 119 7.26 -13.51 4.83
N LEU A 120 7.16 -12.93 3.64
CA LEU A 120 6.85 -11.50 3.44
C LEU A 120 5.48 -11.16 4.01
N LEU A 121 4.45 -11.94 3.71
CA LEU A 121 3.11 -11.75 4.26
C LEU A 121 3.15 -11.72 5.80
N ARG A 122 3.75 -12.73 6.43
CA ARG A 122 3.85 -12.80 7.88
C ARG A 122 4.62 -11.62 8.49
N ALA A 123 5.70 -11.19 7.85
CA ALA A 123 6.49 -10.04 8.31
C ALA A 123 5.71 -8.72 8.21
N THR A 124 4.78 -8.60 7.26
CA THR A 124 3.98 -7.40 7.00
C THR A 124 2.72 -7.32 7.87
N LEU A 125 2.06 -8.44 8.14
CA LEU A 125 0.79 -8.48 8.89
C LEU A 125 0.78 -7.68 10.22
N PRO A 126 1.85 -7.65 11.04
CA PRO A 126 1.86 -6.84 12.26
C PRO A 126 1.63 -5.33 12.04
N TYR A 127 1.90 -4.82 10.85
CA TYR A 127 1.77 -3.39 10.50
C TYR A 127 0.42 -3.05 9.88
N LEU A 128 -0.41 -4.04 9.54
CA LEU A 128 -1.68 -3.85 8.86
C LEU A 128 -2.86 -3.77 9.82
N SER A 129 -3.88 -3.02 9.44
CA SER A 129 -5.24 -3.07 9.97
C SER A 129 -6.12 -3.95 9.08
N GLN A 130 -5.87 -3.90 7.77
CA GLN A 130 -6.64 -4.60 6.74
C GLN A 130 -5.70 -5.25 5.71
N LEU A 131 -6.14 -6.37 5.14
CA LEU A 131 -5.49 -7.05 4.02
C LEU A 131 -6.52 -7.31 2.93
N THR A 132 -6.24 -6.87 1.73
CA THR A 132 -7.13 -6.99 0.57
C THR A 132 -6.50 -7.95 -0.45
N PRO A 133 -6.94 -9.23 -0.51
CA PRO A 133 -6.53 -10.16 -1.57
C PRO A 133 -6.99 -9.68 -2.95
N PHE A 134 -6.07 -9.49 -3.87
CA PHE A 134 -6.35 -9.02 -5.24
C PHE A 134 -6.49 -10.22 -6.17
N THR A 135 -7.58 -10.50 -6.86
CA THR A 135 -8.90 -9.88 -6.88
C THR A 135 -9.96 -10.92 -7.28
N TYR A 136 -11.16 -10.81 -6.74
CA TYR A 136 -12.32 -11.47 -7.32
C TYR A 136 -12.73 -10.76 -8.59
N ARG A 137 -13.18 -11.53 -9.57
CA ARG A 137 -13.78 -11.08 -10.82
C ARG A 137 -15.22 -11.60 -10.91
N PHE A 138 -15.93 -11.18 -11.90
CA PHE A 138 -17.26 -11.68 -12.20
C PHE A 138 -17.41 -11.84 -13.72
N ASP A 139 -18.34 -12.65 -14.13
CA ASP A 139 -18.83 -12.80 -15.51
C ASP A 139 -20.36 -12.76 -15.51
N GLU A 140 -20.98 -13.10 -16.63
CA GLU A 140 -22.43 -13.12 -16.77
C GLU A 140 -23.13 -14.15 -15.86
N GLU A 141 -22.41 -15.14 -15.34
CA GLU A 141 -23.00 -16.27 -14.61
C GLU A 141 -22.80 -16.18 -13.09
N ASP A 142 -21.62 -15.73 -12.59
CA ASP A 142 -21.34 -15.71 -11.14
C ASP A 142 -20.07 -14.91 -10.77
N LEU A 143 -19.81 -14.85 -9.47
CA LEU A 143 -18.55 -14.38 -8.90
C LEU A 143 -17.44 -15.43 -9.08
N ILE A 144 -16.39 -15.07 -9.83
CA ILE A 144 -15.26 -15.95 -10.13
C ILE A 144 -14.38 -16.12 -8.87
N PRO A 145 -14.19 -17.36 -8.36
CA PRO A 145 -13.49 -17.59 -7.10
C PRO A 145 -12.00 -17.22 -7.16
N LEU A 146 -11.50 -16.59 -6.11
CA LEU A 146 -10.08 -16.35 -5.88
C LEU A 146 -9.49 -17.43 -4.95
N ARG A 147 -8.24 -17.84 -5.20
CA ARG A 147 -7.49 -18.78 -4.34
C ARG A 147 -6.79 -18.03 -3.21
N ASP A 148 -7.55 -17.48 -2.30
CA ASP A 148 -7.10 -16.55 -1.26
C ASP A 148 -7.17 -17.09 0.18
N GLU A 149 -7.53 -18.33 0.36
CA GLU A 149 -7.77 -18.95 1.69
C GLU A 149 -6.58 -18.77 2.64
N SER A 150 -5.36 -18.91 2.12
CA SER A 150 -4.16 -18.75 2.93
C SER A 150 -3.97 -17.32 3.42
N LEU A 151 -4.30 -16.31 2.59
CA LEU A 151 -4.21 -14.89 2.94
C LEU A 151 -5.27 -14.53 3.98
N VAL A 152 -6.52 -14.91 3.73
CA VAL A 152 -7.65 -14.64 4.64
C VAL A 152 -7.39 -15.27 6.00
N ASN A 153 -6.97 -16.55 6.05
CA ASN A 153 -6.66 -17.22 7.31
C ASN A 153 -5.49 -16.57 8.05
N ALA A 154 -4.42 -16.19 7.34
CA ALA A 154 -3.28 -15.51 7.94
C ALA A 154 -3.66 -14.14 8.52
N ALA A 155 -4.50 -13.38 7.81
CA ALA A 155 -5.03 -12.09 8.27
C ALA A 155 -5.86 -12.28 9.57
N LEU A 156 -6.84 -13.18 9.55
CA LEU A 156 -7.70 -13.45 10.71
C LEU A 156 -6.92 -13.92 11.95
N GLN A 157 -5.94 -14.82 11.76
CA GLN A 157 -5.05 -15.27 12.84
C GLN A 157 -4.21 -14.14 13.43
N SER A 158 -3.86 -13.15 12.60
CA SER A 158 -3.09 -11.97 12.99
C SER A 158 -3.96 -10.79 13.49
N ARG A 159 -5.29 -10.97 13.56
CA ARG A 159 -6.28 -9.91 13.87
C ARG A 159 -6.22 -8.75 12.89
N VAL A 160 -5.93 -9.03 11.64
CA VAL A 160 -6.01 -8.13 10.51
C VAL A 160 -7.30 -8.43 9.76
N ALA A 161 -8.08 -7.41 9.43
CA ALA A 161 -9.36 -7.57 8.75
C ALA A 161 -9.14 -7.93 7.26
N PRO A 162 -9.55 -9.11 6.78
CA PRO A 162 -9.54 -9.39 5.35
C PRO A 162 -10.69 -8.66 4.67
N ILE A 163 -10.40 -7.99 3.55
CA ILE A 163 -11.36 -7.24 2.72
C ILE A 163 -11.50 -7.96 1.38
N LEU A 164 -12.73 -8.32 0.99
CA LEU A 164 -13.00 -8.88 -0.33
C LEU A 164 -12.85 -7.79 -1.39
N HIS A 165 -11.96 -7.99 -2.34
CA HIS A 165 -11.77 -7.08 -3.47
C HIS A 165 -12.48 -7.60 -4.70
N LEU A 166 -13.32 -6.76 -5.32
CA LEU A 166 -14.04 -7.03 -6.55
C LEU A 166 -13.62 -6.07 -7.64
N SER A 167 -13.22 -6.56 -8.79
CA SER A 167 -12.86 -5.74 -9.96
C SER A 167 -13.62 -6.15 -11.20
N ASN A 168 -13.76 -5.22 -12.16
CA ASN A 168 -14.30 -5.48 -13.49
C ASN A 168 -13.21 -5.91 -14.50
N LEU A 169 -12.31 -6.81 -14.07
CA LEU A 169 -11.31 -7.41 -14.94
C LEU A 169 -11.95 -8.50 -15.81
N ASP A 170 -11.70 -8.44 -17.11
CA ASP A 170 -12.08 -9.46 -18.06
C ASP A 170 -11.21 -10.74 -18.00
N GLU A 171 -11.41 -11.67 -18.92
CA GLU A 171 -10.65 -12.92 -19.02
C GLU A 171 -9.14 -12.70 -19.29
N ASP A 172 -8.81 -11.59 -19.96
CA ASP A 172 -7.42 -11.18 -20.26
C ASP A 172 -6.76 -10.40 -19.10
N GLU A 173 -7.40 -10.34 -17.93
CA GLU A 173 -6.98 -9.58 -16.76
C GLU A 173 -6.83 -8.06 -17.04
N ARG A 174 -7.76 -7.50 -17.84
CA ARG A 174 -7.84 -6.07 -18.14
C ARG A 174 -9.14 -5.50 -17.64
N PHE A 175 -9.10 -4.29 -17.11
CA PHE A 175 -10.32 -3.56 -16.74
C PHE A 175 -11.19 -3.32 -17.96
N SER A 176 -12.43 -3.82 -17.93
CA SER A 176 -13.38 -3.81 -19.04
C SER A 176 -14.56 -2.88 -18.76
N ALA A 177 -14.63 -1.78 -19.51
CA ALA A 177 -15.78 -0.89 -19.47
C ALA A 177 -17.07 -1.61 -19.89
N GLN A 178 -16.97 -2.53 -20.84
CA GLN A 178 -18.11 -3.30 -21.35
C GLN A 178 -18.68 -4.23 -20.27
N LEU A 179 -17.82 -4.98 -19.56
CA LEU A 179 -18.25 -5.86 -18.48
C LEU A 179 -18.94 -5.08 -17.35
N ALA A 180 -18.39 -3.90 -16.99
CA ALA A 180 -19.06 -3.04 -16.03
C ALA A 180 -20.40 -2.51 -16.54
N HIS A 181 -20.48 -2.10 -17.79
CA HIS A 181 -21.71 -1.60 -18.41
C HIS A 181 -22.83 -2.66 -18.42
N GLU A 182 -22.54 -3.87 -18.88
CA GLU A 182 -23.48 -5.00 -18.92
C GLU A 182 -24.05 -5.29 -17.53
N LEU A 183 -23.21 -5.43 -16.52
CA LEU A 183 -23.65 -5.60 -15.13
C LEU A 183 -24.52 -4.42 -14.65
N LEU A 184 -24.13 -3.18 -14.96
CA LEU A 184 -24.80 -1.98 -14.45
C LEU A 184 -26.13 -1.70 -15.16
N GLU A 185 -26.39 -2.26 -16.34
CA GLU A 185 -27.67 -2.17 -17.03
C GLU A 185 -28.72 -3.14 -16.50
N ASP A 186 -28.34 -4.32 -16.00
CA ASP A 186 -29.24 -5.35 -15.54
C ASP A 186 -29.34 -5.42 -14.01
N GLU A 187 -30.53 -5.12 -13.45
CA GLU A 187 -30.78 -5.18 -12.01
C GLU A 187 -30.84 -6.59 -11.44
N GLU A 188 -31.14 -7.60 -12.27
CA GLU A 188 -31.12 -9.01 -11.84
C GLU A 188 -29.69 -9.49 -11.66
N ASP A 189 -28.82 -9.24 -12.64
CA ASP A 189 -27.40 -9.60 -12.60
C ASP A 189 -26.70 -8.92 -11.40
N GLN A 190 -27.01 -7.65 -11.16
CA GLN A 190 -26.52 -6.94 -9.96
C GLN A 190 -26.97 -7.63 -8.67
N ARG A 191 -28.22 -8.09 -8.60
CA ARG A 191 -28.78 -8.75 -7.43
C ARG A 191 -28.10 -10.11 -7.20
N GLU A 192 -27.90 -10.89 -8.26
CA GLU A 192 -27.23 -12.18 -8.21
C GLU A 192 -25.78 -12.05 -7.76
N LEU A 193 -25.02 -11.12 -8.37
CA LEU A 193 -23.65 -10.83 -7.98
C LEU A 193 -23.55 -10.37 -6.51
N ILE A 194 -24.43 -9.47 -6.08
CA ILE A 194 -24.46 -9.03 -4.65
C ILE A 194 -24.70 -10.22 -3.73
N GLN A 195 -25.63 -11.14 -4.06
CA GLN A 195 -25.86 -12.32 -3.27
C GLN A 195 -24.64 -13.27 -3.25
N ALA A 196 -23.93 -13.42 -4.36
CA ALA A 196 -22.72 -14.22 -4.46
C ALA A 196 -21.59 -13.62 -3.59
N ILE A 197 -21.43 -12.29 -3.61
CA ILE A 197 -20.49 -11.56 -2.74
C ILE A 197 -20.83 -11.82 -1.27
N LEU A 198 -22.08 -11.61 -0.86
CA LEU A 198 -22.52 -11.78 0.52
C LEU A 198 -22.33 -13.23 1.01
N ARG A 199 -22.66 -14.23 0.18
CA ARG A 199 -22.37 -15.64 0.50
C ARG A 199 -20.87 -15.91 0.67
N THR A 200 -20.02 -15.29 -0.15
CA THR A 200 -18.57 -15.46 -0.08
C THR A 200 -17.99 -14.77 1.15
N VAL A 201 -18.45 -13.59 1.47
CA VAL A 201 -18.10 -12.84 2.69
C VAL A 201 -18.39 -13.69 3.93
N ASP A 202 -19.61 -14.22 4.04
CA ASP A 202 -20.05 -15.06 5.18
C ASP A 202 -19.23 -16.37 5.27
N ARG A 203 -18.99 -17.03 4.15
CA ARG A 203 -18.29 -18.33 4.09
C ARG A 203 -16.80 -18.22 4.39
N ARG A 204 -16.14 -17.13 3.91
CA ARG A 204 -14.68 -16.94 4.00
C ARG A 204 -14.26 -16.13 5.23
N GLY A 205 -15.20 -15.42 5.88
CA GLY A 205 -14.93 -14.57 7.03
C GLY A 205 -14.32 -13.21 6.68
N TYR A 206 -14.63 -12.68 5.52
CA TYR A 206 -14.26 -11.31 5.15
C TYR A 206 -14.93 -10.29 6.06
N GLN A 207 -14.24 -9.19 6.32
CA GLN A 207 -14.67 -8.14 7.25
C GLN A 207 -14.95 -6.82 6.54
N GLY A 208 -15.19 -6.85 5.24
CA GLY A 208 -15.56 -5.73 4.39
C GLY A 208 -15.46 -6.12 2.93
N VAL A 209 -15.91 -5.21 2.07
CA VAL A 209 -15.82 -5.36 0.61
C VAL A 209 -15.22 -4.08 0.04
N ASP A 210 -14.39 -4.22 -0.97
CA ASP A 210 -13.75 -3.15 -1.74
C ASP A 210 -14.05 -3.36 -3.22
N VAL A 211 -14.68 -2.38 -3.85
CA VAL A 211 -15.07 -2.42 -5.27
C VAL A 211 -14.16 -1.50 -6.07
N ASP A 212 -13.48 -2.08 -7.04
CA ASP A 212 -12.53 -1.42 -7.92
C ASP A 212 -12.99 -1.56 -9.39
N PHE A 213 -13.92 -0.70 -9.80
CA PHE A 213 -14.37 -0.63 -11.18
C PHE A 213 -13.69 0.53 -11.87
N GLU A 214 -12.87 0.20 -12.88
CA GLU A 214 -12.20 1.19 -13.71
C GLU A 214 -12.87 1.30 -15.08
N TYR A 215 -12.69 2.46 -15.72
CA TYR A 215 -13.24 2.79 -17.04
C TYR A 215 -14.77 2.72 -17.14
N VAL A 216 -15.47 2.92 -16.02
CA VAL A 216 -16.94 3.02 -16.01
C VAL A 216 -17.37 4.11 -16.99
N LEU A 217 -18.38 3.82 -17.82
CA LEU A 217 -18.87 4.78 -18.82
C LEU A 217 -19.56 5.97 -18.13
N ALA A 218 -19.48 7.15 -18.75
CA ALA A 218 -20.09 8.37 -18.21
C ALA A 218 -21.60 8.21 -17.97
N GLU A 219 -22.30 7.49 -18.84
CA GLU A 219 -23.72 7.18 -18.76
C GLU A 219 -24.08 6.24 -17.61
N ASP A 220 -23.10 5.46 -17.11
CA ASP A 220 -23.29 4.53 -16.02
C ASP A 220 -22.93 5.08 -14.63
N ALA A 221 -22.47 6.32 -14.53
CA ALA A 221 -22.06 6.91 -13.24
C ALA A 221 -23.16 6.81 -12.15
N GLY A 222 -24.41 7.08 -12.50
CA GLY A 222 -25.56 6.95 -11.60
C GLY A 222 -25.90 5.50 -11.27
N ARG A 223 -25.79 4.59 -12.26
CA ARG A 223 -26.03 3.15 -12.08
C ARG A 223 -24.96 2.54 -11.17
N TYR A 224 -23.69 2.93 -11.35
CA TYR A 224 -22.59 2.49 -10.51
C TYR A 224 -22.78 2.88 -9.05
N ALA A 225 -23.11 4.15 -8.78
CA ALA A 225 -23.43 4.59 -7.42
C ALA A 225 -24.64 3.83 -6.84
N SER A 226 -25.66 3.51 -7.64
CA SER A 226 -26.84 2.72 -7.23
C SER A 226 -26.44 1.27 -6.89
N PHE A 227 -25.57 0.65 -7.68
CA PHE A 227 -25.02 -0.68 -7.41
C PHE A 227 -24.26 -0.70 -6.06
N LEU A 228 -23.37 0.26 -5.84
CA LEU A 228 -22.65 0.41 -4.57
C LEU A 228 -23.60 0.58 -3.39
N ALA A 229 -24.63 1.41 -3.53
CA ALA A 229 -25.63 1.61 -2.47
C ALA A 229 -26.41 0.32 -2.15
N ARG A 230 -26.78 -0.48 -3.16
CA ARG A 230 -27.44 -1.79 -2.97
C ARG A 230 -26.49 -2.79 -2.26
N LEU A 231 -25.23 -2.86 -2.67
CA LEU A 231 -24.23 -3.71 -2.02
C LEU A 231 -24.03 -3.30 -0.55
N ARG A 232 -23.89 -1.99 -0.28
CA ARG A 232 -23.81 -1.46 1.08
C ARG A 232 -25.01 -1.86 1.95
N GLN A 233 -26.21 -1.78 1.39
CA GLN A 233 -27.45 -2.23 2.10
C GLN A 233 -27.38 -3.73 2.44
N GLY A 234 -26.81 -4.57 1.56
CA GLY A 234 -26.59 -5.99 1.83
C GLY A 234 -25.55 -6.26 2.92
N LEU A 235 -24.53 -5.41 3.04
CA LEU A 235 -23.46 -5.52 4.03
C LEU A 235 -23.88 -4.97 5.41
N ALA A 236 -24.76 -3.97 5.46
CA ALA A 236 -25.17 -3.28 6.68
C ALA A 236 -25.68 -4.20 7.82
N PRO A 237 -26.52 -5.25 7.57
CA PRO A 237 -26.95 -6.16 8.63
C PRO A 237 -25.81 -6.98 9.26
N ARG A 238 -24.67 -7.06 8.58
CA ARG A 238 -23.44 -7.74 9.02
C ARG A 238 -22.49 -6.80 9.76
N GLY A 239 -22.77 -5.49 9.76
CA GLY A 239 -21.87 -4.47 10.28
C GLY A 239 -20.57 -4.35 9.49
N LEU A 240 -20.58 -4.71 8.21
CA LEU A 240 -19.39 -4.72 7.36
C LEU A 240 -19.35 -3.48 6.46
N PRO A 241 -18.18 -2.81 6.34
CA PRO A 241 -18.02 -1.64 5.51
C PRO A 241 -17.91 -1.98 4.02
N LEU A 242 -18.35 -1.04 3.20
CA LEU A 242 -18.08 -0.98 1.76
C LEU A 242 -17.05 0.11 1.46
N ILE A 243 -15.98 -0.27 0.78
CA ILE A 243 -14.96 0.62 0.23
C ILE A 243 -15.16 0.69 -1.28
N ALA A 244 -14.86 1.83 -1.91
CA ALA A 244 -14.70 1.92 -3.36
C ALA A 244 -13.33 2.49 -3.69
N ALA A 245 -12.58 1.82 -4.56
CA ALA A 245 -11.35 2.35 -5.14
C ALA A 245 -11.70 3.33 -6.26
N LEU A 246 -11.13 4.52 -6.20
CA LEU A 246 -11.52 5.64 -7.08
C LEU A 246 -10.35 6.17 -7.89
N ALA A 247 -10.57 6.33 -9.19
CA ALA A 247 -9.66 7.04 -10.09
C ALA A 247 -9.34 8.45 -9.54
N PRO A 248 -8.07 8.91 -9.64
CA PRO A 248 -7.60 10.14 -8.97
C PRO A 248 -8.06 11.41 -9.69
N LYS A 249 -9.26 11.89 -9.40
CA LYS A 249 -9.83 13.13 -9.97
C LYS A 249 -9.38 14.39 -9.22
N THR A 250 -9.29 15.49 -9.96
CA THR A 250 -8.99 16.84 -9.43
C THR A 250 -10.13 17.83 -9.68
N SER A 251 -11.19 17.41 -10.37
CA SER A 251 -12.42 18.17 -10.58
C SER A 251 -13.59 17.23 -10.91
N ALA A 252 -14.82 17.72 -10.78
CA ALA A 252 -16.03 16.95 -11.11
C ALA A 252 -16.09 16.57 -12.60
N ASP A 253 -15.72 17.49 -13.47
CA ASP A 253 -15.79 17.41 -14.91
C ASP A 253 -14.45 17.00 -15.57
N GLN A 254 -13.55 16.34 -14.82
CA GLN A 254 -12.27 15.88 -15.36
C GLN A 254 -12.49 14.94 -16.53
N PRO A 255 -12.00 15.30 -17.75
CA PRO A 255 -12.20 14.48 -18.93
C PRO A 255 -11.31 13.25 -18.92
N GLY A 256 -11.76 12.21 -19.62
CA GLY A 256 -11.01 10.98 -19.88
C GLY A 256 -11.74 9.73 -19.40
N ARG A 257 -11.53 8.64 -20.16
CA ARG A 257 -12.23 7.36 -19.97
C ARG A 257 -12.12 6.77 -18.55
N LEU A 258 -11.03 7.10 -17.83
CA LEU A 258 -10.83 6.63 -16.46
C LEU A 258 -11.70 7.42 -15.46
N TYR A 259 -12.15 8.62 -15.80
CA TYR A 259 -12.70 9.59 -14.85
C TYR A 259 -14.20 9.86 -15.02
N GLU A 260 -14.70 9.82 -16.25
CA GLU A 260 -16.04 10.34 -16.59
C GLU A 260 -17.18 9.57 -15.93
N GLY A 261 -17.04 8.24 -15.75
CA GLY A 261 -18.02 7.41 -15.05
C GLY A 261 -17.88 7.40 -13.52
N ILE A 262 -16.88 8.09 -12.97
CA ILE A 262 -16.63 8.14 -11.52
C ILE A 262 -17.10 9.48 -10.95
N ASP A 263 -18.32 9.52 -10.41
CA ASP A 263 -18.88 10.69 -9.75
C ASP A 263 -18.68 10.61 -8.23
N TYR A 264 -17.69 11.38 -7.72
CA TYR A 264 -17.34 11.38 -6.29
C TYR A 264 -18.52 11.76 -5.39
N ARG A 265 -19.37 12.70 -5.83
CA ARG A 265 -20.54 13.15 -5.07
C ARG A 265 -21.60 12.04 -4.92
N LEU A 266 -21.86 11.28 -5.97
CA LEU A 266 -22.80 10.17 -5.91
C LEU A 266 -22.23 9.00 -5.10
N ILE A 267 -20.96 8.69 -5.30
CA ILE A 267 -20.28 7.58 -4.61
C ILE A 267 -20.13 7.87 -3.11
N SER A 268 -19.85 9.12 -2.70
CA SER A 268 -19.72 9.48 -1.28
C SER A 268 -20.96 9.15 -0.44
N GLN A 269 -22.14 9.12 -1.07
CA GLN A 269 -23.40 8.76 -0.42
C GLN A 269 -23.65 7.25 -0.41
N ALA A 270 -22.97 6.50 -1.29
CA ALA A 270 -23.20 5.10 -1.54
C ALA A 270 -22.26 4.16 -0.78
N VAL A 271 -21.11 4.66 -0.28
CA VAL A 271 -20.07 3.85 0.37
C VAL A 271 -19.78 4.32 1.79
N ASP A 272 -19.09 3.51 2.57
CA ASP A 272 -18.57 3.90 3.88
C ASP A 272 -17.21 4.57 3.75
N PHE A 273 -16.36 4.08 2.85
CA PHE A 273 -15.02 4.59 2.60
C PHE A 273 -14.73 4.65 1.10
N ALA A 274 -13.78 5.51 0.73
CA ALA A 274 -13.22 5.57 -0.60
C ALA A 274 -11.68 5.52 -0.53
N LEU A 275 -11.07 4.67 -1.36
CA LEU A 275 -9.63 4.64 -1.59
C LEU A 275 -9.31 5.51 -2.79
N LEU A 276 -8.58 6.58 -2.59
CA LEU A 276 -8.06 7.41 -3.69
C LEU A 276 -6.83 6.73 -4.27
N MET A 277 -6.89 6.30 -5.54
CA MET A 277 -5.77 5.66 -6.23
C MET A 277 -4.73 6.70 -6.69
N THR A 278 -4.11 7.39 -5.73
CA THR A 278 -3.19 8.51 -5.93
C THR A 278 -1.79 8.06 -6.35
N TYR A 279 -1.72 7.30 -7.44
CA TYR A 279 -0.51 6.76 -8.07
C TYR A 279 -0.72 6.60 -9.58
N GLU A 280 0.29 6.05 -10.29
CA GLU A 280 0.29 5.80 -11.73
C GLU A 280 0.32 7.08 -12.60
N TRP A 281 0.78 8.26 -12.07
CA TRP A 281 1.16 9.37 -12.94
C TRP A 281 2.35 9.00 -13.80
N GLY A 282 3.45 8.53 -13.17
CA GLY A 282 4.47 7.75 -13.85
C GLY A 282 4.06 6.28 -13.86
N ASN A 283 3.91 5.69 -15.04
CA ASN A 283 3.50 4.30 -15.21
C ASN A 283 4.27 3.63 -16.37
N ALA A 284 3.99 2.36 -16.61
CA ALA A 284 4.72 1.59 -17.60
C ALA A 284 4.65 2.17 -19.04
N ALA A 285 3.63 2.95 -19.37
CA ALA A 285 3.42 3.50 -20.70
C ALA A 285 3.69 5.02 -20.79
N SER A 286 3.87 5.70 -19.66
CA SER A 286 4.14 7.13 -19.60
C SER A 286 5.62 7.47 -19.86
N PRO A 287 5.95 8.73 -20.16
CA PRO A 287 7.32 9.24 -19.98
C PRO A 287 7.81 9.08 -18.55
N PRO A 288 9.14 9.05 -18.31
CA PRO A 288 9.71 8.97 -16.97
C PRO A 288 9.24 10.10 -16.06
N MET A 289 8.66 9.75 -14.92
CA MET A 289 8.28 10.69 -13.87
C MET A 289 7.94 9.92 -12.59
N ALA A 290 7.80 10.64 -11.48
CA ALA A 290 7.37 10.05 -10.20
C ALA A 290 6.02 9.33 -10.34
N VAL A 291 5.91 8.15 -9.71
CA VAL A 291 4.67 7.35 -9.71
C VAL A 291 3.53 8.09 -9.01
N ALA A 292 3.84 8.77 -7.90
CA ALA A 292 2.89 9.53 -7.09
C ALA A 292 3.48 10.91 -6.69
N PRO A 293 3.56 11.89 -7.62
CA PRO A 293 4.08 13.22 -7.31
C PRO A 293 3.20 13.92 -6.28
N LEU A 294 3.78 14.35 -5.16
CA LEU A 294 3.03 14.91 -4.02
C LEU A 294 2.08 16.07 -4.38
N PRO A 295 2.42 17.02 -5.28
CA PRO A 295 1.49 18.07 -5.69
C PRO A 295 0.24 17.53 -6.39
N GLN A 296 0.36 16.44 -7.15
CA GLN A 296 -0.78 15.79 -7.81
C GLN A 296 -1.65 15.07 -6.78
N VAL A 297 -1.01 14.29 -5.89
CA VAL A 297 -1.68 13.60 -4.77
C VAL A 297 -2.50 14.62 -3.95
N ARG A 298 -1.90 15.75 -3.60
CA ARG A 298 -2.56 16.84 -2.85
C ARG A 298 -3.81 17.35 -3.57
N ARG A 299 -3.73 17.64 -4.87
CA ARG A 299 -4.89 18.14 -5.64
C ARG A 299 -6.05 17.14 -5.65
N VAL A 300 -5.76 15.84 -5.73
CA VAL A 300 -6.79 14.81 -5.66
C VAL A 300 -7.44 14.79 -4.28
N VAL A 301 -6.66 14.84 -3.21
CA VAL A 301 -7.17 14.91 -1.84
C VAL A 301 -8.04 16.14 -1.62
N GLU A 302 -7.56 17.31 -2.07
CA GLU A 302 -8.31 18.58 -1.94
C GLU A 302 -9.64 18.53 -2.68
N TYR A 303 -9.69 17.95 -3.89
CA TYR A 303 -10.96 17.75 -4.59
C TYR A 303 -11.84 16.71 -3.88
N ALA A 304 -11.30 15.56 -3.48
CA ALA A 304 -12.08 14.54 -2.79
C ALA A 304 -12.75 15.08 -1.50
N LEU A 305 -12.08 15.96 -0.78
CA LEU A 305 -12.60 16.60 0.43
C LEU A 305 -13.76 17.58 0.17
N THR A 306 -14.06 17.94 -1.08
CA THR A 306 -15.27 18.67 -1.42
C THR A 306 -16.52 17.78 -1.43
N GLU A 307 -16.34 16.47 -1.55
CA GLU A 307 -17.43 15.49 -1.72
C GLU A 307 -17.49 14.43 -0.60
N PHE A 308 -16.37 14.15 0.07
CA PHE A 308 -16.22 13.17 1.14
C PHE A 308 -15.82 13.84 2.46
N HIS A 309 -16.20 13.25 3.58
CA HIS A 309 -15.58 13.57 4.86
C HIS A 309 -14.16 12.98 4.94
N PRO A 310 -13.21 13.67 5.62
CA PRO A 310 -11.83 13.18 5.72
C PRO A 310 -11.72 11.72 6.23
N GLU A 311 -12.55 11.37 7.20
CA GLU A 311 -12.60 10.06 7.85
C GLU A 311 -13.12 8.93 6.93
N GLN A 312 -13.63 9.27 5.75
CA GLN A 312 -14.05 8.29 4.73
C GLN A 312 -12.95 7.99 3.72
N LEU A 313 -11.81 8.70 3.75
CA LEU A 313 -10.81 8.67 2.68
C LEU A 313 -9.56 7.90 3.08
N TYR A 314 -9.22 6.88 2.32
CA TYR A 314 -7.90 6.25 2.30
C TYR A 314 -7.03 6.93 1.24
N LEU A 315 -5.76 7.17 1.59
CA LEU A 315 -4.76 7.65 0.65
C LEU A 315 -3.99 6.47 0.05
N GLY A 316 -4.07 6.29 -1.27
CA GLY A 316 -3.26 5.31 -1.98
C GLY A 316 -1.79 5.72 -2.04
N ILE A 317 -0.90 4.85 -1.58
CA ILE A 317 0.56 5.06 -1.60
C ILE A 317 1.20 3.88 -2.34
N PRO A 318 1.91 4.10 -3.47
CA PRO A 318 2.56 3.01 -4.17
C PRO A 318 3.78 2.49 -3.38
N ASN A 319 4.03 1.19 -3.46
CA ASN A 319 5.23 0.55 -2.88
C ASN A 319 6.16 -0.02 -3.96
N TYR A 320 6.12 0.57 -5.15
CA TYR A 320 6.86 0.16 -6.34
C TYR A 320 7.33 1.39 -7.12
N GLY A 321 8.11 1.14 -8.16
CA GLY A 321 8.60 2.13 -9.09
C GLY A 321 8.71 1.57 -10.50
N TYR A 322 9.25 2.37 -11.39
CA TYR A 322 9.46 2.02 -12.80
C TYR A 322 10.85 2.38 -13.27
N ASP A 323 11.34 1.61 -14.25
CA ASP A 323 12.64 1.74 -14.91
C ASP A 323 12.40 1.92 -16.42
N TRP A 324 12.57 3.15 -16.91
CA TRP A 324 12.34 3.53 -18.31
C TRP A 324 13.63 3.51 -19.11
N PRO A 325 13.69 2.81 -20.25
CA PRO A 325 14.76 2.99 -21.23
C PRO A 325 14.64 4.36 -21.92
N LEU A 326 15.76 5.03 -22.12
CA LEU A 326 15.84 6.34 -22.79
C LEU A 326 16.49 6.24 -24.19
N PRO A 327 16.13 7.12 -25.15
CA PRO A 327 15.06 8.12 -25.03
C PRO A 327 13.68 7.47 -24.99
N PHE A 328 12.78 8.03 -24.21
CA PHE A 328 11.38 7.59 -24.22
C PHE A 328 10.80 7.72 -25.63
N ARG A 329 10.07 6.70 -26.06
CA ARG A 329 9.33 6.68 -27.33
C ARG A 329 7.91 6.22 -27.06
N GLU A 330 6.94 6.80 -27.72
CA GLU A 330 5.57 6.34 -27.67
C GLU A 330 5.49 4.85 -28.01
N GLY A 331 4.78 4.06 -27.17
CA GLY A 331 4.71 2.61 -27.28
C GLY A 331 5.85 1.84 -26.58
N SER A 332 6.91 2.53 -26.08
CA SER A 332 7.87 1.87 -25.18
C SER A 332 7.23 1.60 -23.81
N ARG A 333 7.70 0.54 -23.13
CA ARG A 333 7.20 0.19 -21.81
C ARG A 333 8.33 0.17 -20.79
N ALA A 334 8.11 0.84 -19.67
CA ALA A 334 8.97 0.73 -18.52
C ALA A 334 8.76 -0.62 -17.82
N ARG A 335 9.80 -1.08 -17.14
CA ARG A 335 9.74 -2.26 -16.29
C ARG A 335 9.38 -1.83 -14.86
N SER A 336 8.37 -2.45 -14.27
CA SER A 336 8.08 -2.27 -12.86
C SER A 336 9.14 -2.93 -11.98
N LEU A 337 9.40 -2.36 -10.81
CA LEU A 337 10.32 -2.92 -9.81
C LEU A 337 9.87 -2.52 -8.40
N SER A 338 10.23 -3.34 -7.41
CA SER A 338 10.00 -2.98 -6.01
C SER A 338 10.97 -1.86 -5.57
N ASN A 339 10.62 -1.11 -4.52
CA ASN A 339 11.51 -0.08 -3.95
C ASN A 339 12.87 -0.65 -3.53
N VAL A 340 12.88 -1.85 -2.92
CA VAL A 340 14.14 -2.57 -2.61
C VAL A 340 14.92 -2.92 -3.88
N GLY A 341 14.20 -3.34 -4.93
CA GLY A 341 14.78 -3.62 -6.25
C GLY A 341 15.41 -2.38 -6.88
N ALA A 342 14.81 -1.20 -6.72
CA ALA A 342 15.36 0.07 -7.19
C ALA A 342 16.70 0.41 -6.50
N VAL A 343 16.75 0.30 -5.17
CA VAL A 343 17.99 0.55 -4.41
C VAL A 343 19.08 -0.47 -4.79
N ARG A 344 18.72 -1.75 -4.94
CA ARG A 344 19.66 -2.79 -5.40
C ARG A 344 20.19 -2.47 -6.80
N LEU A 345 19.32 -2.09 -7.73
CA LEU A 345 19.71 -1.70 -9.08
C LEU A 345 20.66 -0.49 -9.06
N ALA A 346 20.40 0.52 -8.25
CA ALA A 346 21.28 1.67 -8.07
C ALA A 346 22.68 1.23 -7.57
N TRP A 347 22.73 0.30 -6.61
CA TRP A 347 23.98 -0.27 -6.11
C TRP A 347 24.73 -1.03 -7.21
N GLU A 348 24.07 -1.93 -7.93
CA GLU A 348 24.67 -2.74 -9.03
C GLU A 348 25.21 -1.88 -10.18
N ARG A 349 24.59 -0.73 -10.41
CA ARG A 349 24.94 0.23 -11.48
C ARG A 349 25.82 1.38 -11.02
N HIS A 350 26.22 1.40 -9.73
CA HIS A 350 27.00 2.49 -9.12
C HIS A 350 26.34 3.86 -9.33
N ALA A 351 25.01 3.91 -9.35
CA ALA A 351 24.23 5.11 -9.55
C ALA A 351 23.89 5.77 -8.21
N ALA A 352 24.07 7.09 -8.11
CA ALA A 352 23.61 7.83 -6.93
C ALA A 352 22.13 8.11 -7.05
N ILE A 353 21.37 7.84 -5.96
CA ILE A 353 19.96 8.19 -5.84
C ILE A 353 19.83 9.69 -5.57
N ARG A 354 19.02 10.36 -6.37
CA ARG A 354 18.64 11.76 -6.21
C ARG A 354 17.25 11.86 -5.62
N TYR A 355 16.85 13.05 -5.24
CA TYR A 355 15.51 13.34 -4.76
C TYR A 355 14.97 14.57 -5.46
N ASP A 356 13.75 14.49 -5.95
CA ASP A 356 13.03 15.63 -6.51
C ASP A 356 12.19 16.26 -5.41
N ASP A 357 12.56 17.46 -4.99
CA ASP A 357 11.91 18.17 -3.88
C ASP A 357 10.49 18.63 -4.22
N GLN A 358 10.15 18.78 -5.50
CA GLN A 358 8.81 19.14 -5.92
C GLN A 358 7.90 17.91 -5.97
N ALA A 359 8.33 16.85 -6.65
CA ALA A 359 7.59 15.59 -6.70
C ALA A 359 7.60 14.86 -5.36
N GLN A 360 8.55 15.18 -4.47
CA GLN A 360 8.83 14.46 -3.21
C GLN A 360 9.04 12.97 -3.48
N ALA A 361 9.93 12.65 -4.42
CA ALA A 361 10.20 11.28 -4.86
C ALA A 361 11.67 11.05 -5.21
N PRO A 362 12.24 9.87 -4.88
CA PRO A 362 13.59 9.49 -5.27
C PRO A 362 13.64 9.02 -6.71
N TRP A 363 14.77 9.30 -7.35
CA TRP A 363 15.04 8.87 -8.72
C TRP A 363 16.56 8.74 -9.00
N PHE A 364 16.92 8.01 -10.06
CA PHE A 364 18.30 7.95 -10.54
C PHE A 364 18.37 7.60 -12.02
N ARG A 365 19.54 7.79 -12.63
CA ARG A 365 19.87 7.32 -13.98
C ARG A 365 21.04 6.38 -13.97
N TYR A 366 21.06 5.48 -14.92
CA TYR A 366 22.18 4.57 -15.18
C TYR A 366 22.26 4.20 -16.65
N VAL A 367 23.39 3.63 -17.06
CA VAL A 367 23.57 3.04 -18.40
C VAL A 367 23.65 1.53 -18.26
N ASP A 368 22.85 0.80 -19.04
CA ASP A 368 22.86 -0.66 -19.04
C ASP A 368 24.06 -1.26 -19.78
N GLY A 369 24.20 -2.60 -19.76
CA GLY A 369 25.31 -3.30 -20.45
C GLY A 369 25.28 -3.21 -21.98
N ARG A 370 24.22 -2.65 -22.57
CA ARG A 370 24.04 -2.42 -24.01
C ARG A 370 24.28 -0.96 -24.41
N GLY A 371 24.60 -0.11 -23.44
CA GLY A 371 24.78 1.33 -23.66
C GLY A 371 23.48 2.13 -23.67
N THR A 372 22.36 1.57 -23.28
CA THR A 372 21.08 2.29 -23.16
C THR A 372 21.05 3.04 -21.83
N GLU A 373 20.75 4.35 -21.89
CA GLU A 373 20.46 5.14 -20.71
C GLU A 373 19.08 4.79 -20.15
N HIS A 374 18.95 4.74 -18.84
CA HIS A 374 17.72 4.47 -18.11
C HIS A 374 17.45 5.53 -17.07
N GLU A 375 16.17 5.77 -16.78
CA GLU A 375 15.72 6.60 -15.67
C GLU A 375 14.75 5.80 -14.79
N VAL A 376 15.00 5.82 -13.48
CA VAL A 376 14.23 5.06 -12.48
C VAL A 376 13.61 6.03 -11.49
N TRP A 377 12.29 5.88 -11.24
CA TRP A 377 11.55 6.55 -10.16
C TRP A 377 10.91 5.51 -9.26
N PHE A 378 10.92 5.75 -7.96
CA PHE A 378 10.41 4.80 -6.97
C PHE A 378 9.98 5.53 -5.69
N GLU A 379 9.68 4.81 -4.60
CA GLU A 379 9.36 5.40 -3.30
C GLU A 379 10.43 5.03 -2.26
N ASP A 380 10.72 5.94 -1.33
CA ASP A 380 11.60 5.70 -0.19
C ASP A 380 10.99 6.25 1.12
N ALA A 381 11.72 6.15 2.22
CA ALA A 381 11.22 6.61 3.52
C ALA A 381 10.84 8.11 3.51
N ARG A 382 11.51 8.97 2.72
CA ARG A 382 11.20 10.40 2.61
C ARG A 382 9.87 10.62 1.89
N SER A 383 9.70 9.99 0.74
CA SER A 383 8.51 10.15 -0.10
C SER A 383 7.26 9.55 0.56
N ILE A 384 7.40 8.41 1.24
CA ILE A 384 6.32 7.81 2.04
C ILE A 384 5.98 8.72 3.22
N GLN A 385 6.99 9.25 3.94
CA GLN A 385 6.76 10.19 5.04
C GLN A 385 6.03 11.47 4.58
N ALA A 386 6.35 11.99 3.39
CA ALA A 386 5.68 13.15 2.82
C ALA A 386 4.18 12.87 2.56
N LYS A 387 3.85 11.68 2.04
CA LYS A 387 2.46 11.24 1.81
C LYS A 387 1.73 10.97 3.12
N LEU A 388 2.38 10.34 4.10
CA LEU A 388 1.80 10.16 5.44
C LEU A 388 1.56 11.50 6.14
N ASN A 389 2.48 12.46 6.00
CA ASN A 389 2.26 13.82 6.53
C ASN A 389 1.04 14.46 5.89
N LEU A 390 0.86 14.32 4.56
CA LEU A 390 -0.32 14.81 3.87
C LEU A 390 -1.60 14.18 4.43
N ALA A 391 -1.63 12.86 4.64
CA ALA A 391 -2.78 12.17 5.22
C ALA A 391 -3.12 12.71 6.62
N PHE A 392 -2.12 12.90 7.47
CA PHE A 392 -2.30 13.49 8.80
C PHE A 392 -2.75 14.96 8.76
N ASP A 393 -2.19 15.77 7.85
CA ASP A 393 -2.52 17.19 7.73
C ASP A 393 -3.97 17.41 7.30
N TYR A 394 -4.54 16.49 6.53
CA TYR A 394 -5.95 16.49 6.13
C TYR A 394 -6.85 15.59 6.99
N SER A 395 -6.31 14.98 8.04
CA SER A 395 -7.05 14.07 8.96
C SER A 395 -7.75 12.91 8.23
N LEU A 396 -7.10 12.32 7.22
CA LEU A 396 -7.61 11.16 6.50
C LEU A 396 -7.63 9.91 7.41
N TYR A 397 -8.47 8.90 7.02
CA TYR A 397 -8.74 7.68 7.81
C TYR A 397 -7.50 6.83 8.14
#